data_9157510d75f6e3531362bc6d6f6ef52f
#
_entry.id   9157510d75f6e3531362bc6d6f6ef52f
#
_cell.length_a   1.000
_cell.length_b   1.000
_cell.length_c   1.000
_cell.angle_alpha   90.00
_cell.angle_beta   90.00
_cell.angle_gamma   90.00
#
_symmetry.space_group_name_H-M   'P 1'
#
loop_
_entity.id
_entity.type
_entity.pdbx_description
1 polymer ?
#
loop_
_entity_poly.entity_id
_entity_poly.type
_entity_poly.pdbx_seq_one_letter_code
_entity_poly.pdbx_strand_id
1 'polypeptide(L)'
;EENFKDVVVSIKASNTMVMIQTVRLLVSEMEKEDMAFPIHLGVTEAGDGEDGRIKSALGIGALLSDGIGDTIRVSLSEAPEAEIPVARKLVDYIENREDHLYIPGKVANGFDYLSPKRRVTTPVQNIGGNNQPIVIADRFDGSIEVNEQFKPDYIYCGQELPENRRKDIAYIVDANNWDENEENTYPAFSYKQIMELHFSKAKMKFFFLPYMAVERETIAALRLHPEVVIIAQSSHLNRLGEFRAMTFELSDAGLQNPIVFFQFYQEEEAEDLQIKAAADMGALIYDGLCDGI
;
A
#
# COMPACT_ATOMS: atom_id res chain seq x y z
N GLU A 1 4.59 2.94 42.16
CA GLU A 1 4.57 3.09 43.63
C GLU A 1 3.16 3.35 44.15
N GLU A 2 2.29 4.06 43.40
CA GLU A 2 0.93 4.44 43.83
C GLU A 2 -0.14 3.38 43.52
N ASN A 3 0.16 2.23 43.01
CA ASN A 3 -0.79 1.16 42.64
C ASN A 3 -2.07 1.64 41.91
N PHE A 4 -1.94 2.74 41.11
CA PHE A 4 -3.02 3.31 40.31
C PHE A 4 -2.97 2.70 38.91
N LYS A 5 -4.04 1.96 38.53
CA LYS A 5 -4.09 1.21 37.26
C LYS A 5 -5.12 1.75 36.26
N ASP A 6 -5.96 2.69 36.66
CA ASP A 6 -6.97 3.31 35.80
C ASP A 6 -6.31 4.39 34.91
N VAL A 7 -5.45 3.92 33.98
CA VAL A 7 -4.63 4.77 33.12
C VAL A 7 -4.85 4.39 31.66
N VAL A 8 -5.02 5.39 30.81
CA VAL A 8 -4.95 5.26 29.34
C VAL A 8 -3.68 5.96 28.88
N VAL A 9 -2.86 5.29 28.10
CA VAL A 9 -1.61 5.85 27.58
C VAL A 9 -1.85 6.42 26.20
N SER A 10 -1.31 7.61 25.93
CA SER A 10 -1.43 8.25 24.62
C SER A 10 -0.14 8.93 24.22
N ILE A 11 0.36 8.60 23.05
CA ILE A 11 1.43 9.34 22.39
C ILE A 11 0.88 9.89 21.08
N LYS A 12 1.07 11.19 20.87
CA LYS A 12 0.60 11.87 19.67
C LYS A 12 1.73 12.69 19.06
N ALA A 13 1.76 12.76 17.74
CA ALA A 13 2.64 13.61 16.99
C ALA A 13 1.95 14.12 15.72
N SER A 14 2.40 15.24 15.18
CA SER A 14 1.94 15.75 13.87
C SER A 14 2.61 14.99 12.72
N ASN A 15 3.81 14.47 12.94
CA ASN A 15 4.47 13.57 12.00
C ASN A 15 3.96 12.14 12.19
N THR A 16 3.25 11.63 11.19
CA THR A 16 2.64 10.29 11.22
C THR A 16 3.67 9.17 11.40
N MET A 17 4.85 9.30 10.78
CA MET A 17 5.93 8.32 10.91
C MET A 17 6.43 8.24 12.35
N VAL A 18 6.69 9.39 12.96
CA VAL A 18 7.12 9.47 14.36
C VAL A 18 6.05 8.88 15.29
N MET A 19 4.79 9.19 15.02
CA MET A 19 3.68 8.68 15.83
C MET A 19 3.60 7.14 15.76
N ILE A 20 3.59 6.56 14.57
CA ILE A 20 3.50 5.11 14.38
C ILE A 20 4.69 4.40 15.05
N GLN A 21 5.93 4.84 14.79
CA GLN A 21 7.13 4.22 15.37
C GLN A 21 7.15 4.32 16.89
N THR A 22 6.79 5.48 17.44
CA THR A 22 6.81 5.69 18.88
C THR A 22 5.76 4.84 19.59
N VAL A 23 4.56 4.71 19.00
CA VAL A 23 3.52 3.84 19.58
C VAL A 23 3.91 2.37 19.49
N ARG A 24 4.43 1.90 18.36
CA ARG A 24 4.97 0.54 18.23
C ARG A 24 6.06 0.25 19.27
N LEU A 25 7.00 1.20 19.46
CA LEU A 25 8.05 1.09 20.48
C LEU A 25 7.45 1.07 21.88
N LEU A 26 6.49 1.95 22.18
CA LEU A 26 5.81 1.96 23.47
C LEU A 26 5.18 0.60 23.79
N VAL A 27 4.43 0.01 22.85
CA VAL A 27 3.80 -1.30 23.03
C VAL A 27 4.87 -2.38 23.27
N SER A 28 5.94 -2.37 22.50
CA SER A 28 7.07 -3.31 22.70
C SER A 28 7.74 -3.19 24.07
N GLU A 29 7.89 -1.97 24.59
CA GLU A 29 8.42 -1.75 25.94
C GLU A 29 7.41 -2.14 27.04
N MET A 30 6.12 -1.87 26.83
CA MET A 30 5.07 -2.29 27.76
C MET A 30 4.97 -3.80 27.85
N GLU A 31 5.10 -4.52 26.74
CA GLU A 31 5.13 -6.00 26.73
C GLU A 31 6.30 -6.57 27.53
N LYS A 32 7.50 -5.96 27.45
CA LYS A 32 8.67 -6.38 28.23
C LYS A 32 8.49 -6.22 29.73
N GLU A 33 7.70 -5.22 30.13
CA GLU A 33 7.41 -4.90 31.54
C GLU A 33 6.10 -5.53 32.05
N ASP A 34 5.47 -6.42 31.25
CA ASP A 34 4.16 -7.05 31.53
C ASP A 34 3.06 -6.01 31.83
N MET A 35 3.06 -4.93 31.04
CA MET A 35 2.07 -3.84 31.11
C MET A 35 1.04 -3.96 29.99
N ALA A 36 -0.25 -3.83 30.30
CA ALA A 36 -1.35 -3.90 29.37
C ALA A 36 -2.32 -2.71 29.56
N PHE A 37 -1.79 -1.48 29.45
CA PHE A 37 -2.63 -0.28 29.52
C PHE A 37 -3.30 -0.02 28.17
N PRO A 38 -4.57 0.41 28.16
CA PRO A 38 -5.24 0.85 26.96
C PRO A 38 -4.49 1.98 26.25
N ILE A 39 -4.45 1.93 24.93
CA ILE A 39 -3.75 2.90 24.09
C ILE A 39 -4.77 3.81 23.38
N HIS A 40 -4.58 5.13 23.51
CA HIS A 40 -5.33 6.12 22.77
C HIS A 40 -4.51 6.68 21.61
N LEU A 41 -4.96 6.42 20.38
CA LEU A 41 -4.27 6.85 19.16
C LEU A 41 -4.75 8.21 18.65
N GLY A 42 -3.85 8.97 18.04
CA GLY A 42 -4.21 10.19 17.33
C GLY A 42 -3.04 10.86 16.67
N VAL A 43 -3.28 11.43 15.49
CA VAL A 43 -2.38 12.36 14.82
C VAL A 43 -2.79 13.77 15.22
N THR A 44 -1.87 14.58 15.77
CA THR A 44 -2.16 15.97 16.13
C THR A 44 -1.84 16.90 14.97
N GLU A 45 -2.64 17.95 14.81
CA GLU A 45 -2.43 18.94 13.76
C GLU A 45 -2.29 18.29 12.36
N ALA A 46 -3.18 17.35 12.07
CA ALA A 46 -3.13 16.61 10.81
C ALA A 46 -3.35 17.51 9.59
N GLY A 47 -4.04 18.63 9.77
CA GLY A 47 -4.37 19.58 8.72
C GLY A 47 -5.88 19.66 8.49
N ASP A 48 -6.25 20.35 7.43
CA ASP A 48 -7.63 20.49 6.99
C ASP A 48 -7.90 19.67 5.72
N GLY A 49 -9.16 19.57 5.34
CA GLY A 49 -9.61 18.94 4.12
C GLY A 49 -9.08 17.51 3.94
N GLU A 50 -8.59 17.22 2.76
CA GLU A 50 -8.09 15.90 2.35
C GLU A 50 -6.84 15.49 3.12
N ASP A 51 -5.90 16.41 3.31
CA ASP A 51 -4.64 16.15 4.00
C ASP A 51 -4.84 15.63 5.43
N GLY A 52 -5.73 16.27 6.18
CA GLY A 52 -6.03 15.87 7.55
C GLY A 52 -6.63 14.47 7.62
N ARG A 53 -7.52 14.13 6.70
CA ARG A 53 -8.16 12.81 6.57
C ARG A 53 -7.16 11.74 6.21
N ILE A 54 -6.34 11.96 5.18
CA ILE A 54 -5.32 11.02 4.73
C ILE A 54 -4.28 10.76 5.82
N LYS A 55 -3.73 11.80 6.46
CA LYS A 55 -2.74 11.65 7.54
C LYS A 55 -3.30 10.92 8.75
N SER A 56 -4.54 11.24 9.15
CA SER A 56 -5.20 10.56 10.26
C SER A 56 -5.47 9.10 9.94
N ALA A 57 -6.01 8.80 8.76
CA ALA A 57 -6.29 7.45 8.32
C ALA A 57 -5.02 6.61 8.16
N LEU A 58 -3.94 7.17 7.62
CA LEU A 58 -2.64 6.51 7.52
C LEU A 58 -2.06 6.21 8.91
N GLY A 59 -1.96 7.23 9.77
CA GLY A 59 -1.29 7.08 11.07
C GLY A 59 -2.04 6.17 12.02
N ILE A 60 -3.34 6.40 12.18
CA ILE A 60 -4.21 5.60 13.06
C ILE A 60 -4.48 4.24 12.44
N GLY A 61 -4.80 4.18 11.13
CA GLY A 61 -5.13 2.96 10.42
C GLY A 61 -3.97 1.96 10.38
N ALA A 62 -2.72 2.42 10.26
CA ALA A 62 -1.55 1.55 10.36
C ALA A 62 -1.48 0.82 11.71
N LEU A 63 -1.66 1.53 12.81
CA LEU A 63 -1.61 0.97 14.16
C LEU A 63 -2.82 0.06 14.46
N LEU A 64 -4.04 0.48 14.09
CA LEU A 64 -5.22 -0.39 14.21
C LEU A 64 -5.06 -1.69 13.42
N SER A 65 -4.45 -1.61 12.24
CA SER A 65 -4.15 -2.81 11.42
C SER A 65 -3.05 -3.69 12.01
N ASP A 66 -2.22 -3.15 12.89
CA ASP A 66 -1.25 -3.90 13.70
C ASP A 66 -1.90 -4.51 14.98
N GLY A 67 -3.18 -4.26 15.22
CA GLY A 67 -3.88 -4.66 16.45
C GLY A 67 -3.59 -3.75 17.65
N ILE A 68 -3.11 -2.54 17.42
CA ILE A 68 -2.73 -1.56 18.44
C ILE A 68 -3.76 -0.43 18.46
N GLY A 69 -4.36 -0.17 19.62
CA GLY A 69 -5.24 0.96 19.87
C GLY A 69 -6.64 0.55 20.34
N ASP A 70 -7.10 1.16 21.43
CA ASP A 70 -8.39 0.90 22.06
C ASP A 70 -9.36 2.06 21.85
N THR A 71 -8.83 3.26 21.67
CA THR A 71 -9.59 4.46 21.37
C THR A 71 -8.81 5.33 20.38
N ILE A 72 -9.52 6.13 19.59
CA ILE A 72 -8.90 7.03 18.63
C ILE A 72 -9.41 8.45 18.71
N ARG A 73 -8.60 9.40 18.25
CA ARG A 73 -9.01 10.76 17.95
C ARG A 73 -8.46 11.20 16.58
N VAL A 74 -9.35 11.58 15.71
CA VAL A 74 -9.01 12.37 14.52
C VAL A 74 -8.94 13.83 14.92
N SER A 75 -7.98 14.59 14.40
CA SER A 75 -7.83 16.03 14.69
C SER A 75 -7.67 16.78 13.38
N LEU A 76 -8.72 17.49 13.01
CA LEU A 76 -8.80 18.30 11.79
C LEU A 76 -8.77 19.79 12.15
N SER A 77 -8.32 20.65 11.22
CA SER A 77 -8.45 22.10 11.33
C SER A 77 -9.84 22.59 10.88
N GLU A 78 -10.88 21.85 11.27
CA GLU A 78 -12.28 22.06 10.92
C GLU A 78 -13.13 22.15 12.20
N ALA A 79 -14.45 22.28 12.04
CA ALA A 79 -15.37 22.19 13.18
C ALA A 79 -15.25 20.80 13.84
N PRO A 80 -15.25 20.71 15.18
CA PRO A 80 -15.06 19.43 15.90
C PRO A 80 -16.02 18.32 15.48
N GLU A 81 -17.21 18.68 15.03
CA GLU A 81 -18.23 17.73 14.54
C GLU A 81 -17.79 16.98 13.28
N ALA A 82 -16.89 17.57 12.48
CA ALA A 82 -16.35 16.94 11.26
C ALA A 82 -15.38 15.78 11.58
N GLU A 83 -14.77 15.77 12.76
CA GLU A 83 -13.83 14.73 13.19
C GLU A 83 -14.52 13.37 13.41
N ILE A 84 -15.75 13.38 13.92
CA ILE A 84 -16.48 12.16 14.33
C ILE A 84 -16.80 11.25 13.15
N PRO A 85 -17.37 11.73 12.02
CA PRO A 85 -17.63 10.88 10.86
C PRO A 85 -16.36 10.23 10.30
N VAL A 86 -15.26 10.98 10.20
CA VAL A 86 -13.98 10.48 9.71
C VAL A 86 -13.43 9.38 10.62
N ALA A 87 -13.47 9.60 11.93
CA ALA A 87 -13.05 8.61 12.92
C ALA A 87 -13.90 7.32 12.83
N ARG A 88 -15.22 7.46 12.70
CA ARG A 88 -16.14 6.31 12.55
C ARG A 88 -15.87 5.53 11.28
N LYS A 89 -15.78 6.19 10.13
CA LYS A 89 -15.48 5.55 8.84
C LYS A 89 -14.18 4.72 8.91
N LEU A 90 -13.14 5.26 9.56
CA LEU A 90 -11.88 4.55 9.73
C LEU A 90 -12.01 3.32 10.63
N VAL A 91 -12.65 3.44 11.79
CA VAL A 91 -12.88 2.33 12.73
C VAL A 91 -13.74 1.26 12.08
N ASP A 92 -14.89 1.62 11.53
CA ASP A 92 -15.82 0.70 10.89
C ASP A 92 -15.13 -0.05 9.73
N TYR A 93 -14.25 0.64 8.97
CA TYR A 93 -13.49 0.02 7.89
C TYR A 93 -12.50 -1.04 8.39
N ILE A 94 -11.84 -0.79 9.50
CA ILE A 94 -10.89 -1.76 10.10
C ILE A 94 -11.66 -2.90 10.78
N GLU A 95 -12.72 -2.61 11.54
CA GLU A 95 -13.55 -3.61 12.21
C GLU A 95 -14.23 -4.56 11.20
N ASN A 96 -14.65 -4.06 10.05
CA ASN A 96 -15.22 -4.89 8.98
C ASN A 96 -14.26 -5.94 8.41
N ARG A 97 -12.98 -5.95 8.82
CA ARG A 97 -12.02 -7.02 8.50
C ARG A 97 -12.07 -8.18 9.49
N GLU A 98 -12.81 -8.05 10.59
CA GLU A 98 -13.04 -9.16 11.53
C GLU A 98 -13.57 -10.39 10.76
N ASP A 99 -13.24 -11.58 11.22
CA ASP A 99 -13.58 -12.85 10.57
C ASP A 99 -12.97 -13.07 9.16
N HIS A 100 -11.94 -12.31 8.75
CA HIS A 100 -11.24 -12.57 7.51
C HIS A 100 -10.60 -13.98 7.50
N LEU A 101 -10.48 -14.57 6.33
CA LEU A 101 -9.79 -15.84 6.16
C LEU A 101 -8.33 -15.76 6.67
N TYR A 102 -7.82 -16.86 7.17
CA TYR A 102 -6.43 -16.93 7.64
C TYR A 102 -5.44 -16.63 6.49
N ILE A 103 -4.51 -15.73 6.73
CA ILE A 103 -3.41 -15.40 5.83
C ILE A 103 -2.17 -16.16 6.31
N PRO A 104 -1.64 -17.14 5.56
CA PRO A 104 -0.53 -18.00 6.00
C PRO A 104 0.84 -17.30 5.88
N GLY A 105 0.89 -15.99 6.06
CA GLY A 105 2.11 -15.19 5.99
C GLY A 105 2.90 -15.19 7.29
N LYS A 106 4.17 -14.85 7.18
CA LYS A 106 5.05 -14.56 8.31
C LYS A 106 5.92 -13.36 7.98
N VAL A 107 6.41 -12.68 9.00
CA VAL A 107 7.33 -11.55 8.83
C VAL A 107 8.63 -12.03 8.19
N ALA A 108 9.11 -11.30 7.18
CA ALA A 108 10.36 -11.62 6.49
C ALA A 108 11.56 -11.51 7.43
N ASN A 109 12.57 -12.35 7.18
CA ASN A 109 13.80 -12.33 7.94
C ASN A 109 14.50 -10.96 7.85
N GLY A 110 14.76 -10.38 9.02
CA GLY A 110 15.43 -9.07 9.13
C GLY A 110 14.53 -7.85 8.95
N PHE A 111 13.21 -8.04 8.78
CA PHE A 111 12.26 -6.92 8.85
C PHE A 111 12.00 -6.54 10.31
N ASP A 112 12.02 -5.24 10.60
CA ASP A 112 11.79 -4.69 11.94
C ASP A 112 10.69 -3.63 11.90
N TYR A 113 9.56 -3.90 12.52
CA TYR A 113 8.43 -2.96 12.62
C TYR A 113 8.74 -1.71 13.45
N LEU A 114 9.71 -1.77 14.36
CA LEU A 114 10.12 -0.63 15.18
C LEU A 114 11.02 0.35 14.41
N SER A 115 11.72 -0.16 13.40
CA SER A 115 12.59 0.64 12.54
C SER A 115 12.52 0.15 11.09
N PRO A 116 11.35 0.26 10.45
CA PRO A 116 11.17 -0.28 9.11
C PRO A 116 12.11 0.41 8.12
N LYS A 117 12.69 -0.38 7.25
CA LYS A 117 13.57 0.09 6.17
C LYS A 117 12.97 -0.28 4.84
N ARG A 118 13.08 0.62 3.89
CA ARG A 118 12.62 0.35 2.54
C ARG A 118 13.27 -0.93 2.00
N ARG A 119 12.46 -1.78 1.41
CA ARG A 119 12.87 -3.00 0.74
C ARG A 119 13.88 -2.68 -0.36
N VAL A 120 14.95 -3.45 -0.42
CA VAL A 120 15.94 -3.31 -1.50
C VAL A 120 15.40 -3.92 -2.78
N THR A 121 15.27 -3.11 -3.81
CA THR A 121 14.79 -3.53 -5.13
C THR A 121 15.76 -3.15 -6.23
N THR A 122 15.80 -3.93 -7.30
CA THR A 122 16.53 -3.58 -8.53
C THR A 122 15.68 -2.58 -9.31
N PRO A 123 16.19 -1.38 -9.63
CA PRO A 123 15.39 -0.40 -10.35
C PRO A 123 15.06 -0.87 -11.76
N VAL A 124 13.79 -0.73 -12.14
CA VAL A 124 13.31 -0.93 -13.51
C VAL A 124 12.85 0.44 -14.01
N GLN A 125 13.66 1.08 -14.82
CA GLN A 125 13.52 2.49 -15.21
C GLN A 125 13.40 3.42 -13.98
N ASN A 126 12.28 4.11 -13.81
CA ASN A 126 12.02 5.00 -12.66
C ASN A 126 11.33 4.30 -11.48
N ILE A 127 11.16 2.97 -11.51
CA ILE A 127 10.45 2.20 -10.47
C ILE A 127 11.45 1.41 -9.64
N GLY A 128 11.34 1.50 -8.32
CA GLY A 128 12.20 0.76 -7.39
C GLY A 128 13.57 1.39 -7.15
N GLY A 129 14.43 0.70 -6.45
CA GLY A 129 15.73 1.18 -6.00
C GLY A 129 15.59 2.42 -5.09
N ASN A 130 16.30 3.48 -5.43
CA ASN A 130 16.27 4.76 -4.71
C ASN A 130 15.25 5.76 -5.28
N ASN A 131 14.48 5.35 -6.29
CA ASN A 131 13.47 6.23 -6.88
C ASN A 131 12.31 6.48 -5.91
N GLN A 132 11.59 7.58 -6.11
CA GLN A 132 10.34 7.83 -5.38
C GLN A 132 9.31 6.76 -5.74
N PRO A 133 8.38 6.39 -4.82
CA PRO A 133 7.25 5.55 -5.17
C PRO A 133 6.43 6.18 -6.30
N ILE A 134 6.05 5.37 -7.27
CA ILE A 134 5.27 5.80 -8.43
C ILE A 134 3.77 5.67 -8.19
N VAL A 135 2.99 6.37 -9.01
CA VAL A 135 1.53 6.26 -9.06
C VAL A 135 1.10 5.72 -10.43
N ILE A 136 0.35 4.62 -10.43
CA ILE A 136 -0.32 4.07 -11.60
C ILE A 136 -1.82 4.35 -11.48
N ALA A 137 -2.39 5.11 -12.41
CA ALA A 137 -3.84 5.29 -12.46
C ALA A 137 -4.47 4.20 -13.33
N ASP A 138 -5.54 3.59 -12.83
CA ASP A 138 -6.37 2.70 -13.63
C ASP A 138 -7.38 3.52 -14.44
N ARG A 139 -7.37 3.35 -15.76
CA ARG A 139 -8.28 3.97 -16.72
C ARG A 139 -8.86 2.91 -17.67
N PHE A 140 -9.19 1.77 -17.12
CA PHE A 140 -9.79 0.66 -17.84
C PHE A 140 -11.10 1.05 -18.59
N ASP A 141 -11.81 2.06 -18.11
CA ASP A 141 -13.02 2.61 -18.74
C ASP A 141 -12.74 3.54 -19.94
N GLY A 142 -11.47 3.76 -20.29
CA GLY A 142 -11.04 4.60 -21.41
C GLY A 142 -11.07 6.10 -21.12
N SER A 143 -11.47 6.56 -19.94
CA SER A 143 -11.43 7.97 -19.57
C SER A 143 -10.00 8.42 -19.27
N ILE A 144 -9.53 9.55 -19.86
CA ILE A 144 -8.18 10.07 -19.64
C ILE A 144 -8.21 11.56 -19.32
N GLU A 145 -9.05 11.93 -18.40
CA GLU A 145 -8.92 13.24 -17.77
C GLU A 145 -7.85 13.16 -16.68
N VAL A 146 -6.72 13.80 -16.90
CA VAL A 146 -5.61 13.86 -15.95
C VAL A 146 -5.56 15.25 -15.35
N ASN A 147 -5.63 15.32 -14.04
CA ASN A 147 -5.37 16.55 -13.30
C ASN A 147 -3.88 16.90 -13.41
N GLU A 148 -3.58 18.11 -13.92
CA GLU A 148 -2.20 18.58 -14.12
C GLU A 148 -1.39 18.70 -12.80
N GLN A 149 -2.08 18.94 -11.69
CA GLN A 149 -1.44 19.06 -10.37
C GLN A 149 -1.11 17.68 -9.78
N PHE A 150 -1.93 16.67 -10.08
CA PHE A 150 -1.81 15.30 -9.54
C PHE A 150 -1.72 14.28 -10.68
N LYS A 151 -0.67 14.40 -11.47
CA LYS A 151 -0.43 13.55 -12.62
C LYS A 151 0.13 12.19 -12.20
N PRO A 152 -0.44 11.05 -12.67
CA PRO A 152 0.16 9.75 -12.47
C PRO A 152 1.42 9.57 -13.33
N ASP A 153 2.32 8.67 -12.91
CA ASP A 153 3.49 8.30 -13.68
C ASP A 153 3.12 7.37 -14.85
N TYR A 154 2.16 6.49 -14.60
CA TYR A 154 1.66 5.50 -15.57
C TYR A 154 0.14 5.47 -15.57
N ILE A 155 -0.43 5.08 -16.72
CA ILE A 155 -1.86 4.79 -16.84
C ILE A 155 -2.03 3.36 -17.34
N TYR A 156 -2.75 2.52 -16.58
CA TYR A 156 -3.16 1.21 -17.06
C TYR A 156 -4.46 1.33 -17.83
N CYS A 157 -4.44 0.86 -19.09
CA CYS A 157 -5.53 1.01 -20.05
C CYS A 157 -6.24 -0.31 -20.39
N GLY A 158 -5.82 -1.43 -19.80
CA GLY A 158 -6.38 -2.73 -20.17
C GLY A 158 -6.07 -3.10 -21.63
N GLN A 159 -7.10 -3.33 -22.42
CA GLN A 159 -6.96 -3.87 -23.78
C GLN A 159 -6.71 -2.82 -24.87
N GLU A 160 -7.05 -1.56 -24.63
CA GLU A 160 -7.03 -0.53 -25.68
C GLU A 160 -6.24 0.71 -25.26
N LEU A 161 -5.30 1.10 -26.08
CA LEU A 161 -4.61 2.38 -25.95
C LEU A 161 -5.51 3.52 -26.41
N PRO A 162 -5.62 4.60 -25.62
CA PRO A 162 -6.42 5.75 -26.04
C PRO A 162 -5.77 6.48 -27.22
N GLU A 163 -6.61 7.01 -28.11
CA GLU A 163 -6.13 7.77 -29.28
C GLU A 163 -5.40 9.06 -28.88
N ASN A 164 -5.89 9.75 -27.84
CA ASN A 164 -5.35 11.03 -27.37
C ASN A 164 -4.36 10.85 -26.22
N ARG A 165 -3.26 10.10 -26.47
CA ARG A 165 -2.22 9.85 -25.47
C ARG A 165 -1.38 11.09 -25.18
N ARG A 166 -1.05 11.28 -23.93
CA ARG A 166 -0.09 12.30 -23.48
C ARG A 166 1.34 11.75 -23.63
N LYS A 167 2.27 12.57 -24.14
CA LYS A 167 3.67 12.18 -24.33
C LYS A 167 4.47 12.12 -23.02
N ASP A 168 3.97 12.79 -21.99
CA ASP A 168 4.60 12.91 -20.67
C ASP A 168 4.08 11.87 -19.64
N ILE A 169 3.25 10.93 -20.07
CA ILE A 169 2.73 9.81 -19.28
C ILE A 169 3.02 8.51 -20.02
N ALA A 170 3.43 7.48 -19.31
CA ALA A 170 3.60 6.15 -19.85
C ALA A 170 2.32 5.32 -19.72
N TYR A 171 2.11 4.40 -20.66
CA TYR A 171 0.89 3.60 -20.71
C TYR A 171 1.19 2.11 -20.55
N ILE A 172 0.34 1.44 -19.80
CA ILE A 172 0.42 0.00 -19.56
C ILE A 172 -0.78 -0.64 -20.26
N VAL A 173 -0.52 -1.65 -21.08
CA VAL A 173 -1.53 -2.34 -21.90
C VAL A 173 -1.42 -3.84 -21.68
N ASP A 174 -2.54 -4.55 -21.71
CA ASP A 174 -2.52 -6.01 -21.65
C ASP A 174 -1.58 -6.62 -22.71
N ALA A 175 -0.76 -7.58 -22.31
CA ALA A 175 0.31 -8.13 -23.16
C ALA A 175 -0.19 -8.66 -24.51
N ASN A 176 -1.43 -9.17 -24.56
CA ASN A 176 -2.04 -9.67 -25.80
C ASN A 176 -2.35 -8.56 -26.82
N ASN A 177 -2.44 -7.33 -26.35
CA ASN A 177 -2.82 -6.14 -27.15
C ASN A 177 -1.65 -5.16 -27.32
N TRP A 178 -0.52 -5.45 -26.69
CA TRP A 178 0.65 -4.58 -26.74
C TRP A 178 1.40 -4.70 -28.06
N ASP A 179 1.72 -3.56 -28.68
CA ASP A 179 2.60 -3.47 -29.85
C ASP A 179 3.95 -2.86 -29.46
N GLU A 180 5.05 -3.56 -29.79
CA GLU A 180 6.42 -3.12 -29.50
C GLU A 180 6.82 -1.82 -30.24
N ASN A 181 6.10 -1.44 -31.28
CA ASN A 181 6.33 -0.21 -32.05
C ASN A 181 5.65 1.03 -31.43
N GLU A 182 4.77 0.84 -30.46
CA GLU A 182 4.09 1.94 -29.77
C GLU A 182 4.98 2.55 -28.70
N GLU A 183 5.39 3.80 -28.90
CA GLU A 183 6.27 4.52 -27.99
C GLU A 183 5.61 4.75 -26.62
N ASN A 184 6.43 4.68 -25.57
CA ASN A 184 6.04 4.95 -24.17
C ASN A 184 4.91 4.03 -23.67
N THR A 185 4.89 2.78 -24.17
CA THR A 185 3.95 1.74 -23.77
C THR A 185 4.67 0.49 -23.25
N TYR A 186 4.04 -0.21 -22.32
CA TYR A 186 4.60 -1.39 -21.69
C TYR A 186 3.55 -2.49 -21.53
N PRO A 187 3.92 -3.78 -21.75
CA PRO A 187 2.98 -4.89 -21.60
C PRO A 187 2.72 -5.24 -20.13
N ALA A 188 1.48 -5.57 -19.83
CA ALA A 188 1.04 -6.15 -18.58
C ALA A 188 0.62 -7.60 -18.78
N PHE A 189 1.22 -8.51 -18.02
CA PHE A 189 0.94 -9.93 -18.03
C PHE A 189 0.13 -10.31 -16.79
N SER A 190 -0.85 -11.17 -16.95
CA SER A 190 -1.51 -11.83 -15.81
C SER A 190 -0.61 -12.96 -15.27
N TYR A 191 -0.83 -13.36 -14.02
CA TYR A 191 -0.09 -14.51 -13.43
C TYR A 191 -0.22 -15.81 -14.25
N LYS A 192 -1.30 -15.97 -15.03
CA LYS A 192 -1.51 -17.12 -15.92
C LYS A 192 -0.61 -17.10 -17.16
N GLN A 193 -0.05 -15.95 -17.48
CA GLN A 193 0.82 -15.72 -18.64
C GLN A 193 2.31 -15.75 -18.28
N ILE A 194 2.66 -16.45 -17.21
CA ILE A 194 4.04 -16.53 -16.71
C ILE A 194 5.03 -17.02 -17.77
N MET A 195 4.60 -17.95 -18.65
CA MET A 195 5.43 -18.47 -19.72
C MET A 195 5.66 -17.44 -20.83
N GLU A 196 4.72 -16.54 -21.05
CA GLU A 196 4.79 -15.52 -22.08
C GLU A 196 5.81 -14.43 -21.74
N LEU A 197 6.13 -14.24 -20.46
CA LEU A 197 7.20 -13.34 -20.01
C LEU A 197 8.54 -13.64 -20.70
N HIS A 198 8.85 -14.92 -20.90
CA HIS A 198 10.11 -15.36 -21.51
C HIS A 198 10.25 -14.96 -22.99
N PHE A 199 9.14 -14.80 -23.69
CA PHE A 199 9.13 -14.49 -25.12
C PHE A 199 9.06 -12.99 -25.41
N SER A 200 8.62 -12.19 -24.45
CA SER A 200 8.54 -10.74 -24.61
C SER A 200 9.91 -10.08 -24.54
N LYS A 201 10.21 -9.21 -25.51
CA LYS A 201 11.44 -8.41 -25.58
C LYS A 201 11.30 -7.02 -24.94
N ALA A 202 10.17 -6.73 -24.33
CA ALA A 202 9.93 -5.46 -23.66
C ALA A 202 10.99 -5.20 -22.58
N LYS A 203 11.51 -3.97 -22.54
CA LYS A 203 12.56 -3.55 -21.58
C LYS A 203 12.02 -3.41 -20.14
N MET A 204 10.74 -3.23 -20.00
CA MET A 204 9.99 -3.22 -18.75
C MET A 204 8.68 -3.95 -18.98
N LYS A 205 8.28 -4.76 -18.04
CA LYS A 205 7.06 -5.56 -18.07
C LYS A 205 6.35 -5.41 -16.76
N PHE A 206 5.04 -5.33 -16.78
CA PHE A 206 4.21 -5.39 -15.58
C PHE A 206 3.62 -6.80 -15.45
N PHE A 207 3.55 -7.31 -14.22
CA PHE A 207 3.05 -8.65 -13.95
C PHE A 207 2.07 -8.64 -12.81
N PHE A 208 0.79 -8.85 -13.10
CA PHE A 208 -0.27 -8.93 -12.12
C PHE A 208 -0.17 -10.23 -11.34
N LEU A 209 0.09 -10.12 -10.04
CA LEU A 209 0.33 -11.24 -9.14
C LEU A 209 -0.62 -11.17 -7.95
N PRO A 210 -1.63 -12.07 -7.84
CA PRO A 210 -2.37 -12.28 -6.62
C PRO A 210 -1.58 -13.17 -5.65
N TYR A 211 -1.80 -13.03 -4.34
CA TYR A 211 -1.07 -13.78 -3.32
C TYR A 211 -1.14 -15.31 -3.54
N MET A 212 -2.30 -15.82 -3.93
CA MET A 212 -2.48 -17.25 -4.21
C MET A 212 -1.59 -17.81 -5.32
N ALA A 213 -1.01 -16.96 -6.15
CA ALA A 213 -0.11 -17.34 -7.24
C ALA A 213 1.39 -17.13 -6.89
N VAL A 214 1.69 -16.80 -5.64
CA VAL A 214 3.08 -16.75 -5.13
C VAL A 214 3.53 -18.19 -4.85
N GLU A 215 3.92 -18.86 -5.92
CA GLU A 215 4.34 -20.26 -5.90
C GLU A 215 5.81 -20.38 -6.34
N ARG A 216 6.38 -21.55 -6.13
CA ARG A 216 7.80 -21.81 -6.45
C ARG A 216 8.13 -21.54 -7.92
N GLU A 217 7.24 -21.92 -8.83
CA GLU A 217 7.37 -21.72 -10.28
C GLU A 217 7.35 -20.24 -10.65
N THR A 218 6.41 -19.48 -10.07
CA THR A 218 6.30 -18.02 -10.27
C THR A 218 7.54 -17.31 -9.75
N ILE A 219 8.01 -17.65 -8.55
CA ILE A 219 9.23 -17.10 -7.96
C ILE A 219 10.44 -17.41 -8.85
N ALA A 220 10.55 -18.64 -9.35
CA ALA A 220 11.65 -19.04 -10.23
C ALA A 220 11.65 -18.26 -11.55
N ALA A 221 10.48 -18.05 -12.14
CA ALA A 221 10.33 -17.27 -13.37
C ALA A 221 10.68 -15.78 -13.13
N LEU A 222 10.13 -15.16 -12.09
CA LEU A 222 10.42 -13.76 -11.77
C LEU A 222 11.90 -13.51 -11.50
N ARG A 223 12.62 -14.47 -10.92
CA ARG A 223 14.06 -14.39 -10.68
C ARG A 223 14.87 -14.28 -11.98
N LEU A 224 14.38 -14.83 -13.09
CA LEU A 224 14.98 -14.74 -14.42
C LEU A 224 14.64 -13.43 -15.16
N HIS A 225 13.68 -12.66 -14.63
CA HIS A 225 13.14 -11.45 -15.24
C HIS A 225 13.27 -10.24 -14.31
N PRO A 226 14.47 -9.69 -14.08
CA PRO A 226 14.67 -8.52 -13.24
C PRO A 226 14.02 -7.24 -13.80
N GLU A 227 13.66 -7.23 -15.10
CA GLU A 227 12.94 -6.14 -15.77
C GLU A 227 11.42 -6.15 -15.49
N VAL A 228 10.93 -7.08 -14.67
CA VAL A 228 9.52 -7.15 -14.31
C VAL A 228 9.23 -6.31 -13.09
N VAL A 229 8.19 -5.48 -13.17
CA VAL A 229 7.53 -4.81 -12.06
C VAL A 229 6.31 -5.63 -11.66
N ILE A 230 6.25 -6.04 -10.41
CA ILE A 230 5.14 -6.83 -9.88
C ILE A 230 4.00 -5.87 -9.51
N ILE A 231 2.81 -6.10 -10.08
CA ILE A 231 1.55 -5.48 -9.66
C ILE A 231 0.87 -6.45 -8.70
N ALA A 232 1.04 -6.20 -7.42
CA ALA A 232 0.43 -7.03 -6.38
C ALA A 232 -1.06 -6.74 -6.27
N GLN A 233 -1.89 -7.77 -6.31
CA GLN A 233 -3.35 -7.67 -6.23
C GLN A 233 -3.87 -8.44 -5.03
N SER A 234 -4.91 -7.91 -4.38
CA SER A 234 -5.63 -8.58 -3.31
C SER A 234 -7.13 -8.41 -3.45
N SER A 235 -7.86 -9.51 -3.32
CA SER A 235 -9.31 -9.54 -3.10
C SER A 235 -9.68 -9.95 -1.67
N HIS A 236 -8.69 -10.07 -0.81
CA HIS A 236 -8.85 -10.48 0.58
C HIS A 236 -9.52 -9.38 1.41
N LEU A 237 -10.31 -9.75 2.41
CA LEU A 237 -10.96 -8.77 3.29
C LEU A 237 -9.93 -7.93 4.06
N ASN A 238 -8.87 -8.57 4.58
CA ASN A 238 -7.69 -7.90 5.12
C ASN A 238 -6.60 -7.77 4.06
N ARG A 239 -6.77 -6.82 3.14
CA ARG A 239 -5.87 -6.57 2.00
C ARG A 239 -4.46 -6.21 2.43
N LEU A 240 -4.35 -5.34 3.43
CA LEU A 240 -3.06 -4.93 3.98
C LEU A 240 -2.26 -6.12 4.52
N GLY A 241 -2.92 -7.01 5.26
CA GLY A 241 -2.29 -8.23 5.76
C GLY A 241 -1.81 -9.15 4.64
N GLU A 242 -2.61 -9.32 3.58
CA GLU A 242 -2.25 -10.15 2.43
C GLU A 242 -1.09 -9.53 1.62
N PHE A 243 -1.07 -8.22 1.41
CA PHE A 243 0.04 -7.53 0.76
C PHE A 243 1.34 -7.63 1.56
N ARG A 244 1.28 -7.50 2.89
CA ARG A 244 2.44 -7.74 3.77
C ARG A 244 2.96 -9.16 3.62
N ALA A 245 2.06 -10.16 3.70
CA ALA A 245 2.43 -11.57 3.55
C ALA A 245 3.11 -11.84 2.21
N MET A 246 2.52 -11.36 1.12
CA MET A 246 3.10 -11.48 -0.23
C MET A 246 4.50 -10.86 -0.30
N THR A 247 4.65 -9.62 0.17
CA THR A 247 5.93 -8.92 0.08
C THR A 247 7.01 -9.61 0.92
N PHE A 248 6.65 -10.12 2.09
CA PHE A 248 7.58 -10.85 2.95
C PHE A 248 8.01 -12.18 2.31
N GLU A 249 7.10 -12.91 1.71
CA GLU A 249 7.42 -14.16 1.01
C GLU A 249 8.34 -13.92 -0.20
N LEU A 250 8.04 -12.92 -1.01
CA LEU A 250 8.90 -12.53 -2.14
C LEU A 250 10.29 -12.06 -1.66
N SER A 251 10.36 -11.36 -0.52
CA SER A 251 11.62 -10.89 0.07
C SER A 251 12.45 -12.06 0.61
N ASP A 252 11.84 -12.99 1.34
CA ASP A 252 12.51 -14.20 1.85
C ASP A 252 12.97 -15.12 0.71
N ALA A 253 12.27 -15.10 -0.42
CA ALA A 253 12.71 -15.74 -1.65
C ALA A 253 13.88 -15.02 -2.34
N GLY A 254 14.30 -13.85 -1.85
CA GLY A 254 15.41 -13.07 -2.41
C GLY A 254 15.07 -12.34 -3.72
N LEU A 255 13.79 -12.15 -4.03
CA LEU A 255 13.37 -11.37 -5.21
C LEU A 255 13.56 -9.88 -4.96
N GLN A 256 14.17 -9.21 -5.94
CA GLN A 256 14.41 -7.76 -5.92
C GLN A 256 13.59 -7.00 -6.95
N ASN A 257 12.59 -7.63 -7.55
CA ASN A 257 11.66 -6.97 -8.45
C ASN A 257 10.90 -5.85 -7.70
N PRO A 258 10.70 -4.67 -8.31
CA PRO A 258 9.85 -3.65 -7.74
C PRO A 258 8.42 -4.16 -7.55
N ILE A 259 7.74 -3.71 -6.49
CA ILE A 259 6.35 -4.07 -6.19
C ILE A 259 5.52 -2.80 -6.14
N VAL A 260 4.44 -2.79 -6.92
CA VAL A 260 3.39 -1.77 -6.89
C VAL A 260 2.11 -2.43 -6.39
N PHE A 261 1.46 -1.84 -5.39
CA PHE A 261 0.21 -2.37 -4.87
C PHE A 261 -0.97 -1.82 -5.66
N PHE A 262 -1.77 -2.72 -6.17
CA PHE A 262 -3.00 -2.40 -6.88
C PHE A 262 -4.20 -2.81 -6.05
N GLN A 263 -5.09 -1.85 -5.78
CA GLN A 263 -6.34 -2.10 -5.09
C GLN A 263 -7.48 -1.36 -5.77
N PHE A 264 -8.53 -2.09 -6.04
CA PHE A 264 -9.78 -1.53 -6.56
C PHE A 264 -10.71 -1.14 -5.41
N TYR A 265 -11.21 0.10 -5.43
CA TYR A 265 -12.19 0.64 -4.51
C TYR A 265 -13.45 1.03 -5.29
N GLN A 266 -14.63 0.74 -4.73
CA GLN A 266 -15.93 1.05 -5.34
C GLN A 266 -16.66 2.17 -4.57
N GLU A 267 -15.89 3.12 -4.08
CA GLU A 267 -16.44 4.21 -3.26
C GLU A 267 -16.99 5.31 -4.16
N GLU A 268 -18.22 5.74 -3.88
CA GLU A 268 -18.87 6.86 -4.57
C GLU A 268 -18.35 8.21 -4.07
N GLU A 269 -18.01 8.29 -2.78
CA GLU A 269 -17.53 9.49 -2.13
C GLU A 269 -15.99 9.52 -2.07
N ALA A 270 -15.41 10.65 -2.49
CA ALA A 270 -13.96 10.82 -2.48
C ALA A 270 -13.35 10.68 -1.08
N GLU A 271 -14.05 11.15 -0.04
CA GLU A 271 -13.61 11.03 1.36
C GLU A 271 -13.47 9.55 1.78
N ASP A 272 -14.40 8.70 1.39
CA ASP A 272 -14.36 7.27 1.73
C ASP A 272 -13.20 6.58 1.03
N LEU A 273 -12.96 6.91 -0.23
CA LEU A 273 -11.79 6.43 -0.97
C LEU A 273 -10.48 6.86 -0.30
N GLN A 274 -10.36 8.13 0.09
CA GLN A 274 -9.17 8.68 0.73
C GLN A 274 -8.86 7.97 2.06
N ILE A 275 -9.88 7.80 2.92
CA ILE A 275 -9.73 7.15 4.22
C ILE A 275 -9.31 5.68 4.04
N LYS A 276 -10.00 4.93 3.19
CA LYS A 276 -9.74 3.50 2.96
C LYS A 276 -8.39 3.26 2.30
N ALA A 277 -8.09 4.01 1.24
CA ALA A 277 -6.81 3.89 0.55
C ALA A 277 -5.62 4.30 1.44
N ALA A 278 -5.77 5.36 2.24
CA ALA A 278 -4.73 5.78 3.18
C ALA A 278 -4.49 4.74 4.27
N ALA A 279 -5.55 4.11 4.81
CA ALA A 279 -5.44 3.04 5.81
C ALA A 279 -4.78 1.77 5.25
N ASP A 280 -5.05 1.40 4.00
CA ASP A 280 -4.46 0.22 3.36
C ASP A 280 -3.04 0.49 2.85
N MET A 281 -2.90 1.47 1.94
CA MET A 281 -1.67 1.71 1.20
C MET A 281 -0.65 2.50 2.01
N GLY A 282 -1.13 3.42 2.86
CA GLY A 282 -0.25 4.29 3.65
C GLY A 282 0.67 3.49 4.57
N ALA A 283 0.14 2.48 5.26
CA ALA A 283 0.94 1.61 6.13
C ALA A 283 2.03 0.86 5.35
N LEU A 284 1.71 0.39 4.13
CA LEU A 284 2.65 -0.36 3.28
C LEU A 284 3.78 0.53 2.74
N ILE A 285 3.45 1.75 2.33
CA ILE A 285 4.44 2.76 1.93
C ILE A 285 5.34 3.12 3.12
N TYR A 286 4.71 3.33 4.28
CA TYR A 286 5.41 3.66 5.51
C TYR A 286 6.39 2.55 5.94
N ASP A 287 5.96 1.31 5.91
CA ASP A 287 6.79 0.15 6.24
C ASP A 287 7.86 -0.13 5.16
N GLY A 288 7.88 0.64 4.05
CA GLY A 288 8.85 0.53 2.97
C GLY A 288 8.70 -0.73 2.13
N LEU A 289 7.49 -1.30 2.07
CA LEU A 289 7.22 -2.59 1.44
C LEU A 289 6.91 -2.49 -0.05
N CYS A 290 6.68 -1.29 -0.60
CA CYS A 290 6.34 -1.11 -2.00
C CYS A 290 7.14 0.02 -2.68
N ASP A 291 7.10 -0.01 -4.01
CA ASP A 291 7.74 0.96 -4.90
C ASP A 291 6.70 1.82 -5.64
N GLY A 292 5.41 1.66 -5.33
CA GLY A 292 4.31 2.44 -5.89
C GLY A 292 2.93 1.89 -5.55
N ILE A 293 1.90 2.61 -5.96
CA ILE A 293 0.49 2.28 -5.80
C ILE A 293 -0.28 2.55 -7.09
#